data_2b229a70c92650a28830a048f0b5da7e
#
_entry.id   2b229a70c92650a28830a048f0b5da7e
#
_cell.length_a   1.000
_cell.length_b   1.000
_cell.length_c   1.000
_cell.angle_alpha   90.00
_cell.angle_beta   90.00
_cell.angle_gamma   90.00
#
_symmetry.space_group_name_H-M   'P 1'
#
loop_
_entity.id
_entity.type
_entity.pdbx_description
1 polymer ?
#
loop_
_entity_poly.entity_id
_entity_poly.type
_entity_poly.pdbx_seq_one_letter_code
_entity_poly.pdbx_strand_id
1 'polypeptide(L)'
;MKGVACTWMLLSMCLLGHLIIYGEANEAEALGDFLKSRLSKKPSPTVHSWAWLNEKTGNYPNYIQPQDGSMEADKIGALPGQPNGVDFNHYSGYVTVDSKAGRALFYYFAESPNNSSTNPLVLWLNGGPECSSLIGAMKELGPFRVNNDGETLFLANVIFLESPAGVGFSYSNTSSNYQHTGDKSTARDAYIFLINWLERFPQYKTRNFYITGESYAGHYVTQLAYTIFLNNKKANQTLINLKGIVVGNGWIDDHTGYWGQFDYLWTHALNSDETNKGIHTYGHYFNDKDPKECGDFVIKAYNEPGDIDGYNIYAPLCQQDSSSIKSSYDPVNNFDPCSTYYILSYLNRAEVQAALHAKVSTWDLCSDSIDSWIDSPATILPIIKNLMTSGLQIWLYSGDVDSVVPITSTRYAIQKLKLPVKTAWRPWSTNDEVGGYVEEYEGLTLVTVRDAGI
;
A
#
# COMPACT_ATOMS: atom_id res chain seq x y z
N MET A 1 -29.18 -42.56 -28.08
CA MET A 1 -27.94 -41.83 -28.29
C MET A 1 -28.14 -40.32 -28.44
N LYS A 2 -29.07 -39.70 -27.70
CA LYS A 2 -29.27 -38.21 -27.67
C LYS A 2 -29.03 -37.55 -26.30
N GLY A 3 -28.66 -38.32 -25.28
CA GLY A 3 -28.44 -37.81 -23.94
C GLY A 3 -26.97 -37.49 -23.57
N VAL A 4 -26.00 -38.06 -24.28
CA VAL A 4 -24.56 -37.92 -23.95
C VAL A 4 -23.93 -36.66 -24.55
N ALA A 5 -24.48 -36.18 -25.69
CA ALA A 5 -23.95 -34.97 -26.35
C ALA A 5 -24.29 -33.68 -25.59
N CYS A 6 -25.42 -33.65 -24.87
CA CYS A 6 -25.85 -32.45 -24.11
C CYS A 6 -25.06 -32.27 -22.81
N THR A 7 -24.62 -33.38 -22.19
CA THR A 7 -23.80 -33.32 -20.94
C THR A 7 -22.37 -32.88 -21.21
N TRP A 8 -21.80 -33.22 -22.35
CA TRP A 8 -20.46 -32.77 -22.75
C TRP A 8 -20.43 -31.30 -23.17
N MET A 9 -21.51 -30.79 -23.77
CA MET A 9 -21.63 -29.37 -24.11
C MET A 9 -21.80 -28.48 -22.84
N LEU A 10 -22.55 -28.95 -21.86
CA LEU A 10 -22.69 -28.22 -20.58
C LEU A 10 -21.41 -28.27 -19.73
N LEU A 11 -20.69 -29.39 -19.71
CA LEU A 11 -19.36 -29.47 -19.07
C LEU A 11 -18.30 -28.60 -19.77
N SER A 12 -18.35 -28.53 -21.12
CA SER A 12 -17.45 -27.69 -21.90
C SER A 12 -17.78 -26.19 -21.72
N MET A 13 -19.05 -25.81 -21.57
CA MET A 13 -19.44 -24.44 -21.25
C MET A 13 -19.14 -24.06 -19.81
N CYS A 14 -19.22 -24.99 -18.86
CA CYS A 14 -18.76 -24.74 -17.47
C CYS A 14 -17.23 -24.63 -17.39
N LEU A 15 -16.48 -25.40 -18.17
CA LEU A 15 -15.01 -25.30 -18.22
C LEU A 15 -14.55 -24.05 -18.98
N LEU A 16 -15.28 -23.59 -20.00
CA LEU A 16 -15.00 -22.31 -20.68
C LEU A 16 -15.48 -21.09 -19.86
N GLY A 17 -16.53 -21.25 -19.04
CA GLY A 17 -16.97 -20.21 -18.09
C GLY A 17 -16.03 -20.02 -16.89
N HIS A 18 -15.16 -21.01 -16.59
CA HIS A 18 -14.13 -20.88 -15.53
C HIS A 18 -12.77 -20.41 -16.07
N LEU A 19 -12.66 -20.20 -17.39
CA LEU A 19 -11.43 -19.71 -18.04
C LEU A 19 -11.47 -18.22 -18.40
N ILE A 20 -12.51 -17.49 -17.96
CA ILE A 20 -12.63 -16.05 -18.25
C ILE A 20 -13.07 -15.28 -16.98
N ILE A 21 -12.47 -15.53 -15.84
CA ILE A 21 -12.41 -14.56 -14.72
C ILE A 21 -11.12 -14.84 -13.96
N TYR A 22 -9.98 -14.65 -14.57
CA TYR A 22 -8.84 -14.12 -13.84
C TYR A 22 -8.94 -12.61 -14.00
N GLY A 23 -9.82 -11.99 -13.25
CA GLY A 23 -9.69 -10.59 -12.89
C GLY A 23 -8.36 -10.49 -12.13
N GLU A 24 -7.40 -9.79 -12.71
CA GLU A 24 -6.16 -9.49 -12.02
C GLU A 24 -6.53 -8.75 -10.73
N ALA A 25 -6.21 -9.37 -9.59
CA ALA A 25 -6.48 -8.81 -8.28
C ALA A 25 -5.77 -7.45 -8.20
N ASN A 26 -6.54 -6.38 -8.25
CA ASN A 26 -6.02 -5.05 -7.98
C ASN A 26 -5.90 -4.86 -6.46
N GLU A 27 -5.23 -3.80 -6.02
CA GLU A 27 -5.00 -3.52 -4.61
C GLU A 27 -6.30 -3.40 -3.80
N ALA A 28 -7.38 -2.84 -4.39
CA ALA A 28 -8.69 -2.74 -3.77
C ALA A 28 -9.31 -4.11 -3.52
N GLU A 29 -9.17 -5.04 -4.47
CA GLU A 29 -9.64 -6.42 -4.33
C GLU A 29 -8.81 -7.16 -3.29
N ALA A 30 -7.49 -7.02 -3.29
CA ALA A 30 -6.61 -7.63 -2.30
C ALA A 30 -6.97 -7.18 -0.88
N LEU A 31 -7.17 -5.88 -0.64
CA LEU A 31 -7.63 -5.37 0.64
C LEU A 31 -9.05 -5.87 0.96
N GLY A 32 -9.96 -5.82 0.01
CA GLY A 32 -11.35 -6.27 0.18
C GLY A 32 -11.43 -7.75 0.58
N ASP A 33 -10.67 -8.62 -0.06
CA ASP A 33 -10.65 -10.06 0.22
C ASP A 33 -9.94 -10.37 1.55
N PHE A 34 -8.87 -9.67 1.84
CA PHE A 34 -8.22 -9.73 3.16
C PHE A 34 -9.21 -9.35 4.27
N LEU A 35 -9.93 -8.24 4.14
CA LEU A 35 -10.91 -7.77 5.12
C LEU A 35 -12.10 -8.73 5.25
N LYS A 36 -12.65 -9.24 4.14
CA LYS A 36 -13.69 -10.29 4.15
C LYS A 36 -13.21 -11.54 4.87
N SER A 37 -11.94 -11.95 4.64
CA SER A 37 -11.34 -13.09 5.33
C SER A 37 -11.26 -12.89 6.84
N ARG A 38 -11.06 -11.66 7.30
CA ARG A 38 -11.04 -11.30 8.73
C ARG A 38 -12.41 -11.35 9.38
N LEU A 39 -13.45 -10.92 8.65
CA LEU A 39 -14.84 -11.01 9.13
C LEU A 39 -15.28 -12.45 9.37
N SER A 40 -14.75 -13.42 8.61
CA SER A 40 -15.09 -14.83 8.69
C SER A 40 -14.24 -15.65 9.66
N LYS A 41 -13.11 -15.13 10.13
CA LYS A 41 -12.17 -15.85 11.01
C LYS A 41 -12.40 -15.49 12.49
N LYS A 42 -12.39 -16.51 13.36
CA LYS A 42 -12.33 -16.26 14.82
C LYS A 42 -11.06 -15.49 15.15
N PRO A 43 -11.15 -14.38 15.91
CA PRO A 43 -9.97 -13.64 16.32
C PRO A 43 -9.01 -14.58 17.07
N SER A 44 -7.82 -14.78 16.54
CA SER A 44 -6.77 -15.44 17.30
C SER A 44 -6.41 -14.54 18.50
N PRO A 45 -6.28 -15.09 19.73
CA PRO A 45 -5.85 -14.30 20.89
C PRO A 45 -4.54 -13.56 20.68
N THR A 46 -3.70 -14.03 19.75
CA THR A 46 -2.40 -13.41 19.38
C THR A 46 -2.54 -12.23 18.45
N VAL A 47 -3.67 -12.06 17.73
CA VAL A 47 -3.91 -10.98 16.76
C VAL A 47 -4.14 -9.62 17.44
N HIS A 48 -4.50 -9.61 18.73
CA HIS A 48 -4.80 -8.37 19.45
C HIS A 48 -3.61 -7.74 20.18
N SER A 49 -2.44 -8.37 20.16
CA SER A 49 -1.30 -7.94 20.98
C SER A 49 -0.18 -7.35 20.12
N TRP A 50 -0.14 -6.01 20.00
CA TRP A 50 1.05 -5.25 19.60
C TRP A 50 2.17 -5.33 20.67
N ALA A 51 1.92 -5.98 21.82
CA ALA A 51 2.89 -6.20 22.89
C ALA A 51 4.17 -6.93 22.42
N TRP A 52 4.10 -7.68 21.30
CA TRP A 52 5.27 -8.29 20.68
C TRP A 52 6.33 -7.28 20.24
N LEU A 53 5.94 -6.05 19.88
CA LEU A 53 6.88 -4.97 19.57
C LEU A 53 7.71 -4.60 20.82
N ASN A 54 7.18 -4.78 22.03
CA ASN A 54 7.87 -4.54 23.28
C ASN A 54 8.66 -5.76 23.79
N GLU A 55 8.21 -6.99 23.49
CA GLU A 55 8.74 -8.19 24.13
C GLU A 55 10.05 -8.74 23.55
N LYS A 56 10.38 -8.51 22.29
CA LYS A 56 11.57 -9.08 21.64
C LYS A 56 12.23 -8.25 20.55
N THR A 57 11.96 -6.97 20.43
CA THR A 57 12.72 -6.08 19.53
C THR A 57 14.21 -6.00 19.93
N GLY A 58 14.58 -6.84 20.88
CA GLY A 58 15.88 -6.90 21.52
C GLY A 58 17.02 -7.52 20.72
N ASN A 59 16.77 -8.29 19.71
CA ASN A 59 17.81 -9.00 18.98
C ASN A 59 17.46 -9.20 17.50
N TYR A 60 17.05 -8.13 16.79
CA TYR A 60 17.35 -8.16 15.37
C TYR A 60 18.87 -7.93 15.27
N PRO A 61 19.66 -8.93 14.90
CA PRO A 61 21.06 -8.68 14.66
C PRO A 61 21.11 -7.60 13.58
N ASN A 62 21.90 -6.55 13.81
CA ASN A 62 22.32 -5.64 12.76
C ASN A 62 23.19 -6.49 11.80
N TYR A 63 22.53 -7.32 10.99
CA TYR A 63 23.22 -8.15 10.02
C TYR A 63 23.51 -7.24 8.83
N ILE A 64 24.62 -6.56 8.91
CA ILE A 64 25.14 -5.75 7.81
C ILE A 64 25.98 -6.68 6.94
N GLN A 65 25.57 -6.79 5.68
CA GLN A 65 26.32 -7.50 4.65
C GLN A 65 27.31 -6.57 3.98
N PRO A 66 28.42 -7.09 3.42
CA PRO A 66 29.26 -6.31 2.53
C PRO A 66 28.44 -5.74 1.37
N GLN A 67 28.56 -4.44 1.12
CA GLN A 67 27.82 -3.72 0.07
C GLN A 67 28.74 -3.09 -0.98
N ASP A 68 30.07 -3.39 -0.93
CA ASP A 68 31.05 -2.81 -1.84
C ASP A 68 30.70 -3.09 -3.30
N GLY A 69 30.68 -2.03 -4.13
CA GLY A 69 30.35 -2.10 -5.55
C GLY A 69 28.87 -2.33 -5.87
N SER A 70 28.02 -2.54 -4.86
CA SER A 70 26.60 -2.85 -5.10
C SER A 70 25.82 -1.63 -5.61
N MET A 71 26.15 -0.42 -5.16
CA MET A 71 25.50 0.80 -5.65
C MET A 71 25.71 1.00 -7.15
N GLU A 72 26.94 0.82 -7.60
CA GLU A 72 27.30 0.94 -9.02
C GLU A 72 26.66 -0.15 -9.87
N ALA A 73 26.56 -1.38 -9.33
CA ALA A 73 25.93 -2.50 -10.00
C ALA A 73 24.40 -2.33 -10.13
N ASP A 74 23.77 -1.65 -9.17
CA ASP A 74 22.34 -1.39 -9.17
C ASP A 74 21.95 -0.16 -10.02
N LYS A 75 22.93 0.61 -10.52
CA LYS A 75 22.63 1.81 -11.31
C LYS A 75 21.99 1.45 -12.65
N ILE A 76 20.82 2.03 -12.92
CA ILE A 76 20.12 1.87 -14.18
C ILE A 76 20.67 2.88 -15.19
N GLY A 77 21.05 2.41 -16.37
CA GLY A 77 21.47 3.31 -17.46
C GLY A 77 20.29 4.03 -18.10
N ALA A 78 19.28 3.30 -18.49
CA ALA A 78 18.00 3.81 -18.98
C ALA A 78 16.97 2.66 -18.95
N LEU A 79 15.72 2.99 -18.67
CA LEU A 79 14.60 2.05 -18.83
C LEU A 79 14.11 2.05 -20.29
N PRO A 80 13.67 0.91 -20.84
CA PRO A 80 13.03 0.86 -22.14
C PRO A 80 11.86 1.86 -22.24
N GLY A 81 11.84 2.70 -23.25
CA GLY A 81 10.80 3.74 -23.41
C GLY A 81 10.99 4.99 -22.55
N GLN A 82 12.06 5.09 -21.77
CA GLN A 82 12.35 6.27 -20.97
C GLN A 82 12.48 7.52 -21.86
N PRO A 83 11.83 8.65 -21.47
CA PRO A 83 11.99 9.92 -22.21
C PRO A 83 13.47 10.36 -22.27
N ASN A 84 13.83 11.06 -23.35
CA ASN A 84 15.13 11.70 -23.44
C ASN A 84 15.24 12.86 -22.44
N GLY A 85 16.45 13.08 -21.91
CA GLY A 85 16.73 14.24 -21.05
C GLY A 85 16.46 14.00 -19.56
N VAL A 86 16.28 12.76 -19.13
CA VAL A 86 16.25 12.42 -17.70
C VAL A 86 17.57 12.78 -17.06
N ASP A 87 17.56 13.66 -16.06
CA ASP A 87 18.72 14.29 -15.43
C ASP A 87 18.96 13.80 -13.97
N PHE A 88 18.32 12.72 -13.56
CA PHE A 88 18.52 12.10 -12.24
C PHE A 88 19.03 10.66 -12.37
N ASN A 89 19.73 10.19 -11.34
CA ASN A 89 20.13 8.79 -11.27
C ASN A 89 19.00 7.95 -10.71
N HIS A 90 18.89 6.71 -11.20
CA HIS A 90 18.00 5.73 -10.64
C HIS A 90 18.68 4.36 -10.53
N TYR A 91 18.21 3.57 -9.60
CA TYR A 91 18.82 2.33 -9.20
C TYR A 91 17.75 1.29 -8.89
N SER A 92 18.06 0.03 -9.14
CA SER A 92 17.22 -1.09 -8.71
C SER A 92 18.05 -2.33 -8.48
N GLY A 93 17.59 -3.19 -7.60
CA GLY A 93 18.31 -4.41 -7.26
C GLY A 93 17.74 -5.06 -6.01
N TYR A 94 18.51 -5.98 -5.47
CA TYR A 94 18.11 -6.77 -4.32
C TYR A 94 18.96 -6.47 -3.09
N VAL A 95 18.31 -6.39 -1.94
CA VAL A 95 18.97 -6.40 -0.64
C VAL A 95 18.55 -7.66 0.11
N THR A 96 19.52 -8.49 0.48
CA THR A 96 19.27 -9.69 1.28
C THR A 96 18.89 -9.30 2.70
N VAL A 97 17.75 -9.80 3.18
CA VAL A 97 17.25 -9.56 4.54
C VAL A 97 17.37 -10.78 5.45
N ASP A 98 17.50 -11.96 4.85
CA ASP A 98 17.79 -13.22 5.57
C ASP A 98 18.64 -14.14 4.67
N SER A 99 19.93 -14.22 4.94
CA SER A 99 20.84 -15.06 4.15
C SER A 99 20.63 -16.55 4.35
N LYS A 100 20.09 -16.98 5.50
CA LYS A 100 19.83 -18.41 5.77
C LYS A 100 18.61 -18.90 4.98
N ALA A 101 17.57 -18.09 4.92
CA ALA A 101 16.37 -18.38 4.12
C ALA A 101 16.56 -18.04 2.64
N GLY A 102 17.62 -17.32 2.28
CA GLY A 102 17.83 -16.77 0.95
C GLY A 102 16.74 -15.77 0.57
N ARG A 103 16.30 -14.94 1.55
CA ARG A 103 15.25 -13.96 1.37
C ARG A 103 15.85 -12.60 1.02
N ALA A 104 15.39 -12.01 -0.09
CA ALA A 104 15.84 -10.73 -0.58
C ALA A 104 14.66 -9.87 -1.05
N LEU A 105 14.72 -8.59 -0.72
CA LEU A 105 13.72 -7.61 -1.13
C LEU A 105 14.25 -6.80 -2.31
N PHE A 106 13.40 -6.64 -3.30
CA PHE A 106 13.64 -5.81 -4.48
C PHE A 106 13.27 -4.36 -4.19
N TYR A 107 14.02 -3.43 -4.76
CA TYR A 107 13.72 -2.00 -4.67
C TYR A 107 13.96 -1.30 -6.00
N TYR A 108 13.22 -0.23 -6.22
CA TYR A 108 13.51 0.80 -7.20
C TYR A 108 13.75 2.11 -6.46
N PHE A 109 14.86 2.78 -6.76
CA PHE A 109 15.23 4.04 -6.14
C PHE A 109 15.46 5.10 -7.20
N ALA A 110 14.76 6.23 -7.09
CA ALA A 110 14.96 7.41 -7.93
C ALA A 110 15.49 8.58 -7.10
N GLU A 111 16.59 9.16 -7.54
CA GLU A 111 17.09 10.40 -6.96
C GLU A 111 16.24 11.59 -7.42
N SER A 112 16.13 12.59 -6.57
CA SER A 112 15.48 13.85 -6.95
C SER A 112 16.25 14.52 -8.09
N PRO A 113 15.59 15.01 -9.14
CA PRO A 113 16.26 15.70 -10.25
C PRO A 113 16.97 16.97 -9.79
N ASN A 114 16.48 17.61 -8.73
CA ASN A 114 17.08 18.80 -8.16
C ASN A 114 17.54 18.55 -6.73
N ASN A 115 18.79 18.96 -6.42
CA ASN A 115 19.32 18.93 -5.05
C ASN A 115 19.25 17.54 -4.36
N SER A 116 19.44 16.43 -5.10
CA SER A 116 19.46 15.07 -4.54
C SER A 116 20.39 14.95 -3.32
N SER A 117 21.48 15.75 -3.32
CA SER A 117 22.44 15.82 -2.22
C SER A 117 21.93 16.45 -0.93
N THR A 118 20.80 17.15 -0.91
CA THR A 118 20.23 17.84 0.27
C THR A 118 18.79 17.42 0.58
N ASN A 119 18.04 16.98 -0.42
CA ASN A 119 16.66 16.57 -0.26
C ASN A 119 16.51 15.36 0.68
N PRO A 120 15.39 15.26 1.40
CA PRO A 120 15.13 14.12 2.28
C PRO A 120 15.08 12.81 1.49
N LEU A 121 15.26 11.70 2.20
CA LEU A 121 15.02 10.36 1.71
C LEU A 121 13.64 9.90 2.15
N VAL A 122 12.88 9.35 1.21
CA VAL A 122 11.52 8.84 1.43
C VAL A 122 11.49 7.36 1.08
N LEU A 123 10.88 6.54 1.91
CA LEU A 123 10.47 5.18 1.59
C LEU A 123 8.97 5.19 1.27
N TRP A 124 8.60 4.64 0.12
CA TRP A 124 7.22 4.42 -0.27
C TRP A 124 6.83 2.94 -0.17
N LEU A 125 5.66 2.67 0.38
CA LEU A 125 5.06 1.34 0.51
C LEU A 125 3.60 1.38 0.04
N ASN A 126 3.27 0.57 -0.98
CA ASN A 126 1.88 0.26 -1.29
C ASN A 126 1.33 -0.79 -0.31
N GLY A 127 0.02 -0.88 -0.21
CA GLY A 127 -0.68 -1.71 0.74
C GLY A 127 -0.99 -3.12 0.26
N GLY A 128 -2.23 -3.41 0.04
CA GLY A 128 -2.82 -4.71 -0.27
C GLY A 128 -3.57 -5.30 0.94
N PRO A 129 -3.02 -6.14 1.86
CA PRO A 129 -1.60 -6.50 1.92
C PRO A 129 -1.09 -7.24 0.67
N GLU A 130 0.23 -7.32 0.53
CA GLU A 130 0.89 -8.13 -0.52
C GLU A 130 0.94 -7.50 -1.92
N CYS A 131 0.72 -6.16 -2.03
CA CYS A 131 0.82 -5.48 -3.32
C CYS A 131 2.17 -4.77 -3.51
N SER A 132 2.58 -4.63 -4.77
CA SER A 132 3.89 -4.12 -5.16
C SER A 132 3.99 -2.61 -5.09
N SER A 133 5.04 -2.08 -4.47
CA SER A 133 5.32 -0.64 -4.47
C SER A 133 5.82 -0.10 -5.82
N LEU A 134 6.03 -0.96 -6.83
CA LEU A 134 6.23 -0.49 -8.20
C LEU A 134 4.93 0.08 -8.82
N ILE A 135 3.76 -0.21 -8.25
CA ILE A 135 2.52 0.50 -8.59
C ILE A 135 2.72 1.99 -8.29
N GLY A 136 3.13 2.32 -7.07
CA GLY A 136 3.47 3.69 -6.69
C GLY A 136 4.53 4.33 -7.58
N ALA A 137 5.57 3.56 -7.96
CA ALA A 137 6.64 4.03 -8.82
C ALA A 137 6.21 4.35 -10.25
N MET A 138 5.26 3.62 -10.83
CA MET A 138 4.92 3.67 -12.26
C MET A 138 3.54 4.29 -12.54
N LYS A 139 2.67 4.38 -11.54
CA LYS A 139 1.32 4.90 -11.69
C LYS A 139 1.05 6.17 -10.85
N GLU A 140 1.58 6.26 -9.63
CA GLU A 140 1.13 7.23 -8.64
C GLU A 140 2.12 8.39 -8.45
N LEU A 141 3.34 8.10 -8.05
CA LEU A 141 4.31 9.07 -7.54
C LEU A 141 5.64 9.06 -8.27
N GLY A 142 5.83 8.14 -9.21
CA GLY A 142 7.12 7.87 -9.81
C GLY A 142 7.69 9.00 -10.64
N PRO A 143 9.01 8.97 -10.89
CA PRO A 143 9.74 10.07 -11.52
C PRO A 143 9.37 10.30 -12.99
N PHE A 144 8.67 9.36 -13.61
CA PHE A 144 8.26 9.43 -15.01
C PHE A 144 6.80 9.89 -15.20
N ARG A 145 6.12 10.25 -14.13
CA ARG A 145 4.79 10.83 -14.20
C ARG A 145 4.90 12.35 -14.19
N VAL A 146 4.29 12.99 -15.16
CA VAL A 146 4.16 14.44 -15.23
C VAL A 146 2.93 14.85 -14.43
N ASN A 147 3.05 15.87 -13.56
CA ASN A 147 1.90 16.45 -12.89
C ASN A 147 0.97 17.14 -13.89
N ASN A 148 -0.30 17.34 -13.53
CA ASN A 148 -1.32 17.99 -14.39
C ASN A 148 -0.95 19.40 -14.85
N ASP A 149 -0.01 20.06 -14.17
CA ASP A 149 0.53 21.37 -14.56
C ASP A 149 1.54 21.29 -15.71
N GLY A 150 2.01 20.10 -16.08
CA GLY A 150 3.04 19.89 -17.09
C GLY A 150 4.42 20.44 -16.75
N GLU A 151 4.63 20.99 -15.54
CA GLU A 151 5.82 21.75 -15.18
C GLU A 151 6.49 21.27 -13.87
N THR A 152 5.76 20.65 -12.92
CA THR A 152 6.32 20.29 -11.62
C THR A 152 6.53 18.80 -11.45
N LEU A 153 7.72 18.45 -10.95
CA LEU A 153 8.10 17.08 -10.57
C LEU A 153 8.22 16.99 -9.05
N PHE A 154 7.96 15.83 -8.50
CA PHE A 154 8.13 15.56 -7.07
C PHE A 154 9.62 15.68 -6.68
N LEU A 155 9.93 16.46 -5.64
CA LEU A 155 11.30 16.83 -5.25
C LEU A 155 11.83 16.00 -4.06
N ALA A 156 11.73 14.68 -4.10
CA ALA A 156 12.33 13.82 -3.07
C ALA A 156 13.15 12.69 -3.69
N ASN A 157 14.09 12.14 -2.89
CA ASN A 157 14.75 10.89 -3.20
C ASN A 157 13.84 9.77 -2.70
N VAL A 158 13.28 8.94 -3.57
CA VAL A 158 12.24 7.96 -3.21
C VAL A 158 12.70 6.54 -3.45
N ILE A 159 12.62 5.71 -2.41
CA ILE A 159 12.77 4.26 -2.48
C ILE A 159 11.37 3.65 -2.56
N PHE A 160 11.09 2.89 -3.59
CA PHE A 160 9.93 2.03 -3.73
C PHE A 160 10.34 0.60 -3.39
N LEU A 161 9.81 0.04 -2.32
CA LEU A 161 10.23 -1.25 -1.80
C LEU A 161 9.13 -2.29 -1.99
N GLU A 162 9.40 -3.33 -2.77
CA GLU A 162 8.52 -4.50 -2.84
C GLU A 162 8.68 -5.36 -1.57
N SER A 163 7.70 -5.32 -0.71
CA SER A 163 7.73 -5.97 0.62
C SER A 163 6.33 -6.48 0.99
N PRO A 164 6.28 -7.71 1.55
CA PRO A 164 7.35 -8.64 1.89
C PRO A 164 7.91 -9.46 0.70
N ALA A 165 8.77 -10.45 0.99
CA ALA A 165 9.23 -11.41 -0.01
C ALA A 165 8.04 -12.24 -0.55
N GLY A 166 7.95 -12.36 -1.85
CA GLY A 166 6.81 -12.91 -2.60
C GLY A 166 6.02 -11.82 -3.34
N VAL A 167 6.22 -10.54 -2.99
CA VAL A 167 5.60 -9.41 -3.66
C VAL A 167 6.48 -8.97 -4.83
N GLY A 168 5.90 -8.84 -6.01
CA GLY A 168 6.57 -8.44 -7.22
C GLY A 168 7.84 -9.26 -7.49
N PHE A 169 8.99 -8.60 -7.61
CA PHE A 169 10.29 -9.28 -7.82
C PHE A 169 10.96 -9.76 -6.53
N SER A 170 10.45 -9.40 -5.35
CA SER A 170 11.00 -9.85 -4.06
C SER A 170 10.76 -11.33 -3.83
N TYR A 171 11.76 -12.06 -3.32
CA TYR A 171 11.69 -13.51 -3.24
C TYR A 171 12.31 -14.10 -1.96
N SER A 172 11.98 -15.38 -1.71
CA SER A 172 12.68 -16.25 -0.76
C SER A 172 13.02 -17.58 -1.42
N ASN A 173 14.21 -18.13 -1.09
CA ASN A 173 14.57 -19.50 -1.50
C ASN A 173 13.94 -20.57 -0.58
N THR A 174 13.20 -20.14 0.45
CA THR A 174 12.54 -21.01 1.43
C THR A 174 11.04 -20.87 1.31
N SER A 175 10.36 -21.85 0.76
CA SER A 175 8.91 -21.83 0.46
C SER A 175 8.04 -21.61 1.71
N SER A 176 8.45 -22.13 2.88
CA SER A 176 7.70 -21.90 4.12
C SER A 176 7.64 -20.43 4.56
N ASN A 177 8.45 -19.55 3.98
CA ASN A 177 8.35 -18.12 4.28
C ASN A 177 7.04 -17.52 3.73
N TYR A 178 6.55 -18.02 2.60
CA TYR A 178 5.30 -17.55 2.01
C TYR A 178 4.06 -17.98 2.82
N GLN A 179 4.18 -19.06 3.58
CA GLN A 179 3.11 -19.58 4.47
C GLN A 179 3.07 -18.88 5.84
N HIS A 180 4.11 -18.13 6.19
CA HIS A 180 4.26 -17.50 7.50
C HIS A 180 4.57 -16.01 7.38
N THR A 181 3.96 -15.36 6.41
CA THR A 181 4.07 -13.91 6.18
C THR A 181 3.04 -13.16 7.02
N GLY A 182 3.37 -11.95 7.43
CA GLY A 182 2.49 -11.09 8.21
C GLY A 182 3.21 -9.81 8.62
N ASP A 183 2.53 -8.97 9.38
CA ASP A 183 3.00 -7.64 9.76
C ASP A 183 4.39 -7.65 10.43
N LYS A 184 4.62 -8.62 11.33
CA LYS A 184 5.90 -8.71 12.06
C LYS A 184 7.09 -9.00 11.17
N SER A 185 6.94 -10.00 10.28
CA SER A 185 8.01 -10.38 9.36
C SER A 185 8.27 -9.24 8.38
N THR A 186 7.23 -8.58 7.90
CA THR A 186 7.30 -7.45 6.97
C THR A 186 8.03 -6.26 7.60
N ALA A 187 7.65 -5.84 8.79
CA ALA A 187 8.32 -4.74 9.49
C ALA A 187 9.78 -5.04 9.82
N ARG A 188 10.10 -6.29 10.22
CA ARG A 188 11.47 -6.73 10.47
C ARG A 188 12.33 -6.71 9.20
N ASP A 189 11.84 -7.29 8.13
CA ASP A 189 12.59 -7.42 6.90
C ASP A 189 12.80 -6.06 6.22
N ALA A 190 11.79 -5.18 6.25
CA ALA A 190 11.92 -3.80 5.81
C ALA A 190 12.94 -3.00 6.65
N TYR A 191 13.03 -3.23 7.96
CA TYR A 191 14.06 -2.63 8.80
C TYR A 191 15.47 -3.13 8.42
N ILE A 192 15.65 -4.46 8.25
CA ILE A 192 16.93 -5.05 7.83
C ILE A 192 17.31 -4.56 6.43
N PHE A 193 16.35 -4.45 5.53
CA PHE A 193 16.55 -3.82 4.22
C PHE A 193 17.14 -2.43 4.38
N LEU A 194 16.51 -1.56 5.17
CA LEU A 194 16.94 -0.16 5.31
C LEU A 194 18.36 -0.03 5.86
N ILE A 195 18.74 -0.79 6.89
CA ILE A 195 20.11 -0.71 7.42
C ILE A 195 21.16 -1.15 6.40
N ASN A 196 20.88 -2.21 5.60
CA ASN A 196 21.79 -2.67 4.56
C ASN A 196 21.78 -1.72 3.34
N TRP A 197 20.62 -1.17 2.99
CA TRP A 197 20.51 -0.19 1.91
C TRP A 197 21.30 1.09 2.24
N LEU A 198 21.24 1.57 3.47
CA LEU A 198 22.02 2.73 3.92
C LEU A 198 23.54 2.45 3.97
N GLU A 199 23.98 1.19 4.10
CA GLU A 199 25.39 0.83 3.88
C GLU A 199 25.74 0.88 2.39
N ARG A 200 24.84 0.46 1.49
CA ARG A 200 25.01 0.52 0.04
C ARG A 200 25.03 1.96 -0.48
N PHE A 201 24.22 2.84 0.11
CA PHE A 201 24.11 4.26 -0.22
C PHE A 201 24.49 5.15 0.98
N PRO A 202 25.78 5.17 1.38
CA PRO A 202 26.21 5.82 2.62
C PRO A 202 25.97 7.34 2.64
N GLN A 203 25.86 7.98 1.49
CA GLN A 203 25.55 9.41 1.36
C GLN A 203 24.15 9.77 1.88
N TYR A 204 23.27 8.78 2.07
CA TYR A 204 21.92 8.99 2.62
C TYR A 204 21.78 8.70 4.11
N LYS A 205 22.82 8.18 4.80
CA LYS A 205 22.75 7.81 6.23
C LYS A 205 22.33 8.94 7.17
N THR A 206 22.73 10.17 6.85
CA THR A 206 22.47 11.34 7.69
C THR A 206 21.26 12.16 7.24
N ARG A 207 20.60 11.76 6.14
CA ARG A 207 19.45 12.47 5.60
C ARG A 207 18.25 12.39 6.54
N ASN A 208 17.43 13.40 6.51
CA ASN A 208 16.09 13.30 7.07
C ASN A 208 15.34 12.20 6.30
N PHE A 209 14.85 11.23 7.03
CA PHE A 209 14.18 10.06 6.49
C PHE A 209 12.69 10.09 6.86
N TYR A 210 11.85 9.79 5.88
CA TYR A 210 10.41 9.67 6.04
C TYR A 210 9.94 8.34 5.49
N ILE A 211 8.91 7.76 6.12
CA ILE A 211 8.24 6.56 5.62
C ILE A 211 6.84 6.97 5.21
N THR A 212 6.48 6.64 3.99
CA THR A 212 5.19 6.97 3.40
C THR A 212 4.55 5.72 2.83
N GLY A 213 3.25 5.74 2.71
CA GLY A 213 2.52 4.65 2.07
C GLY A 213 1.02 4.88 2.14
N GLU A 214 0.27 3.96 1.56
CA GLU A 214 -1.17 4.09 1.41
C GLU A 214 -1.88 2.77 1.71
N SER A 215 -3.23 2.81 1.91
CA SER A 215 -4.05 1.62 2.09
C SER A 215 -3.61 0.78 3.29
N TYR A 216 -3.43 -0.53 3.13
CA TYR A 216 -2.91 -1.40 4.17
C TYR A 216 -1.51 -1.01 4.67
N ALA A 217 -0.76 -0.22 3.91
CA ALA A 217 0.52 0.30 4.39
C ALA A 217 0.38 1.25 5.61
N GLY A 218 -0.83 1.62 6.01
CA GLY A 218 -1.10 2.16 7.34
C GLY A 218 -0.47 1.30 8.43
N HIS A 219 -0.57 -0.03 8.30
CA HIS A 219 0.11 -1.01 9.15
C HIS A 219 1.62 -1.02 8.94
N TYR A 220 2.08 -1.13 7.68
CA TYR A 220 3.51 -1.26 7.35
C TYR A 220 4.33 -0.07 7.80
N VAL A 221 3.91 1.13 7.40
CA VAL A 221 4.56 2.41 7.73
C VAL A 221 4.68 2.60 9.23
N THR A 222 3.56 2.39 9.94
CA THR A 222 3.48 2.61 11.38
C THR A 222 4.35 1.61 12.16
N GLN A 223 4.32 0.33 11.79
CA GLN A 223 5.08 -0.71 12.49
C GLN A 223 6.58 -0.63 12.17
N LEU A 224 6.95 -0.29 10.93
CA LEU A 224 8.35 -0.04 10.55
C LEU A 224 8.90 1.18 11.28
N ALA A 225 8.16 2.29 11.34
CA ALA A 225 8.56 3.48 12.07
C ALA A 225 8.79 3.19 13.55
N TYR A 226 7.92 2.41 14.18
CA TYR A 226 8.07 2.01 15.57
C TYR A 226 9.27 1.07 15.77
N THR A 227 9.51 0.16 14.84
CA THR A 227 10.71 -0.71 14.84
C THR A 227 11.99 0.12 14.78
N ILE A 228 12.07 1.12 13.91
CA ILE A 228 13.19 2.05 13.82
C ILE A 228 13.37 2.83 15.12
N PHE A 229 12.29 3.39 15.67
CA PHE A 229 12.32 4.13 16.94
C PHE A 229 12.88 3.30 18.08
N LEU A 230 12.43 2.05 18.24
CA LEU A 230 12.89 1.16 19.29
C LEU A 230 14.38 0.77 19.10
N ASN A 231 14.82 0.51 17.87
CA ASN A 231 16.22 0.16 17.60
C ASN A 231 17.16 1.35 17.79
N ASN A 232 16.79 2.56 17.36
CA ASN A 232 17.54 3.77 17.63
C ASN A 232 17.69 4.01 19.15
N LYS A 233 16.60 3.87 19.90
CA LYS A 233 16.61 4.01 21.37
C LYS A 233 17.50 2.98 22.05
N LYS A 234 17.43 1.71 21.61
CA LYS A 234 18.24 0.63 22.18
C LYS A 234 19.73 0.80 21.89
N ALA A 235 20.07 1.18 20.66
CA ALA A 235 21.45 1.45 20.28
C ALA A 235 22.05 2.69 20.94
N ASN A 236 21.22 3.52 21.58
CA ASN A 236 21.56 4.85 22.09
C ASN A 236 22.26 5.72 21.04
N GLN A 237 21.87 5.53 19.77
CA GLN A 237 22.35 6.29 18.62
C GLN A 237 21.30 6.31 17.51
N THR A 238 21.38 7.29 16.63
CA THR A 238 20.50 7.37 15.46
C THR A 238 21.06 6.48 14.36
N LEU A 239 20.51 5.27 14.22
CA LEU A 239 20.83 4.34 13.13
C LEU A 239 20.16 4.78 11.82
N ILE A 240 18.90 5.20 11.91
CA ILE A 240 18.10 5.74 10.82
C ILE A 240 17.50 7.06 11.28
N ASN A 241 17.75 8.15 10.56
CA ASN A 241 17.34 9.52 10.95
C ASN A 241 15.86 9.78 10.63
N LEU A 242 14.96 8.95 11.16
CA LEU A 242 13.51 9.07 10.97
C LEU A 242 12.98 10.38 11.54
N LYS A 243 12.23 11.13 10.71
CA LYS A 243 11.61 12.42 11.05
C LYS A 243 10.09 12.37 11.10
N GLY A 244 9.49 11.48 10.33
CA GLY A 244 8.04 11.38 10.32
C GLY A 244 7.52 10.24 9.44
N ILE A 245 6.21 10.09 9.50
CA ILE A 245 5.44 9.17 8.66
C ILE A 245 4.29 9.91 7.99
N VAL A 246 3.94 9.48 6.79
CA VAL A 246 2.80 10.00 6.04
C VAL A 246 2.00 8.81 5.50
N VAL A 247 0.73 8.72 5.85
CA VAL A 247 -0.14 7.61 5.46
C VAL A 247 -1.36 8.14 4.73
N GLY A 248 -1.54 7.69 3.50
CA GLY A 248 -2.67 8.02 2.64
C GLY A 248 -3.76 6.97 2.68
N ASN A 249 -5.03 7.37 2.80
CA ASN A 249 -6.18 6.46 2.81
C ASN A 249 -5.86 5.15 3.57
N GLY A 250 -5.31 5.31 4.81
CA GLY A 250 -4.67 4.23 5.53
C GLY A 250 -5.63 3.38 6.35
N TRP A 251 -5.56 2.04 6.20
CA TRP A 251 -6.24 1.11 7.10
C TRP A 251 -5.46 1.03 8.41
N ILE A 252 -6.00 1.61 9.49
CA ILE A 252 -5.30 1.77 10.78
C ILE A 252 -6.06 1.23 11.99
N ASP A 253 -7.35 0.94 11.83
CA ASP A 253 -8.20 0.36 12.88
C ASP A 253 -9.40 -0.33 12.22
N ASP A 254 -9.55 -1.62 12.40
CA ASP A 254 -10.61 -2.41 11.74
C ASP A 254 -12.01 -1.89 12.04
N HIS A 255 -12.31 -1.64 13.31
CA HIS A 255 -13.66 -1.25 13.72
C HIS A 255 -14.08 0.08 13.08
N THR A 256 -13.22 1.10 13.15
CA THR A 256 -13.52 2.40 12.53
C THR A 256 -13.39 2.36 11.02
N GLY A 257 -12.56 1.47 10.50
CA GLY A 257 -12.42 1.20 9.07
C GLY A 257 -13.73 0.74 8.47
N TYR A 258 -14.33 -0.33 8.98
CA TYR A 258 -15.62 -0.84 8.49
C TYR A 258 -16.74 0.16 8.67
N TRP A 259 -16.88 0.78 9.84
CA TRP A 259 -17.91 1.80 10.05
C TRP A 259 -17.78 2.95 9.07
N GLY A 260 -16.56 3.47 8.89
CA GLY A 260 -16.34 4.57 7.98
C GLY A 260 -16.59 4.19 6.52
N GLN A 261 -16.26 2.96 6.12
CA GLN A 261 -16.51 2.46 4.77
C GLN A 261 -18.01 2.37 4.46
N PHE A 262 -18.78 1.74 5.34
CA PHE A 262 -20.22 1.58 5.10
C PHE A 262 -20.99 2.91 5.20
N ASP A 263 -20.58 3.81 6.08
CA ASP A 263 -21.16 5.16 6.15
C ASP A 263 -20.82 5.98 4.89
N TYR A 264 -19.59 5.82 4.35
CA TYR A 264 -19.20 6.47 3.11
C TYR A 264 -20.04 5.97 1.93
N LEU A 265 -20.17 4.66 1.76
CA LEU A 265 -20.99 4.07 0.68
C LEU A 265 -22.44 4.58 0.73
N TRP A 266 -23.03 4.67 1.90
CA TRP A 266 -24.40 5.19 2.03
C TRP A 266 -24.47 6.70 1.77
N THR A 267 -23.56 7.51 2.32
CA THR A 267 -23.59 8.97 2.14
C THR A 267 -23.32 9.40 0.70
N HIS A 268 -22.69 8.54 -0.11
CA HIS A 268 -22.47 8.74 -1.53
C HIS A 268 -23.51 8.03 -2.42
N ALA A 269 -24.62 7.59 -1.81
CA ALA A 269 -25.75 6.91 -2.49
C ALA A 269 -25.34 5.62 -3.24
N LEU A 270 -24.28 4.96 -2.78
CA LEU A 270 -23.84 3.67 -3.30
C LEU A 270 -24.50 2.49 -2.60
N ASN A 271 -25.04 2.70 -1.40
CA ASN A 271 -25.85 1.73 -0.66
C ASN A 271 -27.26 2.23 -0.40
N SER A 272 -28.21 1.29 -0.32
CA SER A 272 -29.60 1.57 0.04
C SER A 272 -29.76 1.90 1.53
N ASP A 273 -30.85 2.63 1.86
CA ASP A 273 -31.23 2.90 3.27
C ASP A 273 -31.46 1.62 4.06
N GLU A 274 -31.99 0.57 3.41
CA GLU A 274 -32.20 -0.75 4.04
C GLU A 274 -30.88 -1.38 4.44
N THR A 275 -29.87 -1.35 3.55
CA THR A 275 -28.55 -1.93 3.79
C THR A 275 -27.82 -1.17 4.89
N ASN A 276 -27.79 0.16 4.83
CA ASN A 276 -27.20 0.98 5.88
C ASN A 276 -27.87 0.74 7.24
N LYS A 277 -29.22 0.71 7.29
CA LYS A 277 -29.95 0.40 8.53
C LYS A 277 -29.62 -0.99 9.07
N GLY A 278 -29.47 -1.99 8.18
CA GLY A 278 -29.09 -3.35 8.56
C GLY A 278 -27.69 -3.37 9.17
N ILE A 279 -26.70 -2.72 8.55
CA ILE A 279 -25.33 -2.58 9.08
C ILE A 279 -25.38 -1.94 10.48
N HIS A 280 -26.10 -0.82 10.65
CA HIS A 280 -26.20 -0.14 11.95
C HIS A 280 -26.97 -0.92 13.01
N THR A 281 -27.84 -1.85 12.61
CA THR A 281 -28.60 -2.68 13.54
C THR A 281 -27.83 -3.88 14.03
N TYR A 282 -27.05 -4.52 13.15
CA TYR A 282 -26.43 -5.83 13.41
C TYR A 282 -24.91 -5.80 13.48
N GLY A 283 -24.24 -4.81 12.88
CA GLY A 283 -22.77 -4.70 12.81
C GLY A 283 -22.20 -3.97 14.00
N HIS A 284 -21.95 -4.66 15.11
CA HIS A 284 -21.35 -4.03 16.30
C HIS A 284 -19.83 -4.18 16.34
N TYR A 285 -19.34 -5.33 15.92
CA TYR A 285 -17.92 -5.69 16.02
C TYR A 285 -17.27 -6.01 14.68
N PHE A 286 -18.07 -6.27 13.64
CA PHE A 286 -17.64 -6.76 12.33
C PHE A 286 -16.74 -8.02 12.45
N ASN A 287 -17.22 -9.00 13.21
CA ASN A 287 -16.55 -10.30 13.41
C ASN A 287 -17.56 -11.41 13.74
N ASP A 288 -17.08 -12.59 14.09
CA ASP A 288 -17.89 -13.78 14.41
C ASP A 288 -18.82 -13.65 15.64
N LYS A 289 -18.76 -12.53 16.37
CA LYS A 289 -19.67 -12.23 17.49
C LYS A 289 -20.93 -11.53 17.03
N ASP A 290 -20.93 -10.98 15.84
CA ASP A 290 -22.11 -10.36 15.27
C ASP A 290 -23.07 -11.45 14.76
N PRO A 291 -24.40 -11.18 14.74
CA PRO A 291 -25.37 -12.12 14.22
C PRO A 291 -25.15 -12.33 12.70
N LYS A 292 -25.64 -13.44 12.16
CA LYS A 292 -25.50 -13.79 10.75
C LYS A 292 -26.02 -12.71 9.82
N GLU A 293 -27.06 -12.02 10.24
CA GLU A 293 -27.68 -10.90 9.51
C GLU A 293 -26.67 -9.78 9.22
N CYS A 294 -25.68 -9.57 10.10
CA CYS A 294 -24.61 -8.61 9.84
C CYS A 294 -23.84 -9.02 8.57
N GLY A 295 -23.44 -10.29 8.46
CA GLY A 295 -22.74 -10.80 7.28
C GLY A 295 -23.56 -10.65 5.99
N ASP A 296 -24.86 -10.91 6.05
CA ASP A 296 -25.74 -10.77 4.90
C ASP A 296 -25.84 -9.30 4.43
N PHE A 297 -25.90 -8.33 5.36
CA PHE A 297 -25.88 -6.90 5.03
C PHE A 297 -24.51 -6.42 4.55
N VAL A 298 -23.42 -6.93 5.09
CA VAL A 298 -22.05 -6.64 4.61
C VAL A 298 -21.90 -7.08 3.16
N ILE A 299 -22.31 -8.31 2.82
CA ILE A 299 -22.28 -8.81 1.43
C ILE A 299 -23.13 -7.92 0.53
N LYS A 300 -24.33 -7.54 0.98
CA LYS A 300 -25.21 -6.65 0.24
C LYS A 300 -24.56 -5.28 0.01
N ALA A 301 -23.90 -4.73 1.03
CA ALA A 301 -23.21 -3.44 0.96
C ALA A 301 -22.09 -3.41 -0.08
N TYR A 302 -21.33 -4.49 -0.21
CA TYR A 302 -20.29 -4.61 -1.23
C TYR A 302 -20.83 -4.87 -2.64
N ASN A 303 -22.02 -5.42 -2.78
CA ASN A 303 -22.62 -5.74 -4.09
C ASN A 303 -23.49 -4.61 -4.65
N GLU A 304 -24.09 -3.78 -3.81
CA GLU A 304 -25.00 -2.71 -4.25
C GLU A 304 -24.34 -1.64 -5.13
N PRO A 305 -23.06 -1.25 -4.92
CA PRO A 305 -22.40 -0.28 -5.79
C PRO A 305 -22.27 -0.73 -7.26
N GLY A 306 -22.30 -2.04 -7.53
CA GLY A 306 -22.05 -2.58 -8.86
C GLY A 306 -20.58 -2.40 -9.28
N ASP A 307 -20.36 -2.38 -10.60
CA ASP A 307 -19.01 -2.19 -11.16
C ASP A 307 -18.64 -0.71 -11.12
N ILE A 308 -17.80 -0.34 -10.16
CA ILE A 308 -17.20 1.00 -10.03
C ILE A 308 -15.71 0.86 -9.73
N ASP A 309 -14.93 1.90 -9.99
CA ASP A 309 -13.57 2.00 -9.45
C ASP A 309 -13.66 2.31 -7.95
N GLY A 310 -13.18 1.39 -7.11
CA GLY A 310 -13.25 1.55 -5.65
C GLY A 310 -12.42 2.72 -5.13
N TYR A 311 -11.33 3.05 -5.81
CA TYR A 311 -10.43 4.14 -5.43
C TYR A 311 -10.88 5.50 -5.96
N ASN A 312 -11.74 5.51 -6.98
CA ASN A 312 -12.36 6.72 -7.48
C ASN A 312 -13.77 6.43 -7.97
N ILE A 313 -14.74 6.58 -7.08
CA ILE A 313 -16.16 6.23 -7.36
C ILE A 313 -16.79 7.00 -8.53
N TYR A 314 -16.13 8.01 -9.05
CA TYR A 314 -16.56 8.80 -10.20
C TYR A 314 -15.75 8.53 -11.46
N ALA A 315 -14.71 7.71 -11.36
CA ALA A 315 -13.87 7.39 -12.51
C ALA A 315 -14.57 6.49 -13.52
N PRO A 316 -14.27 6.64 -14.81
CA PRO A 316 -14.69 5.66 -15.81
C PRO A 316 -13.92 4.35 -15.59
N LEU A 317 -14.57 3.21 -15.89
CA LEU A 317 -13.91 1.90 -15.87
C LEU A 317 -13.10 1.68 -17.14
N CYS A 318 -12.00 0.93 -17.02
CA CYS A 318 -11.26 0.46 -18.19
C CYS A 318 -12.12 -0.51 -19.00
N GLN A 319 -12.34 -0.18 -20.28
CA GLN A 319 -13.06 -1.05 -21.21
C GLN A 319 -12.07 -1.95 -21.93
N GLN A 320 -12.08 -3.23 -21.63
CA GLN A 320 -11.36 -4.25 -22.38
C GLN A 320 -12.24 -4.74 -23.53
N ASP A 321 -11.84 -4.46 -24.75
CA ASP A 321 -12.38 -5.15 -25.93
C ASP A 321 -11.40 -6.27 -26.31
N SER A 322 -11.91 -7.41 -26.75
CA SER A 322 -11.14 -8.65 -27.06
C SER A 322 -9.96 -8.47 -28.04
N SER A 323 -9.78 -7.30 -28.60
CA SER A 323 -8.71 -6.97 -29.54
C SER A 323 -7.89 -5.72 -29.17
N SER A 324 -8.29 -4.92 -28.19
CA SER A 324 -7.55 -3.72 -27.75
C SER A 324 -8.03 -3.21 -26.40
N ILE A 325 -7.11 -2.76 -25.57
CA ILE A 325 -7.42 -1.96 -24.39
C ILE A 325 -7.85 -0.57 -24.89
N LYS A 326 -9.10 -0.21 -24.68
CA LYS A 326 -9.60 1.13 -25.01
C LYS A 326 -9.68 1.93 -23.73
N SER A 327 -8.79 2.89 -23.59
CA SER A 327 -8.89 3.92 -22.57
C SER A 327 -10.01 4.91 -22.98
N SER A 328 -10.97 5.12 -22.08
CA SER A 328 -11.80 6.31 -22.10
C SER A 328 -11.06 7.43 -21.36
N TYR A 329 -9.92 7.85 -21.92
CA TYR A 329 -9.12 8.93 -21.36
C TYR A 329 -10.00 10.15 -21.10
N ASP A 330 -10.10 10.57 -19.83
CA ASP A 330 -10.75 11.82 -19.46
C ASP A 330 -9.70 12.94 -19.49
N PRO A 331 -9.72 13.79 -20.52
CA PRO A 331 -8.74 14.86 -20.63
C PRO A 331 -8.89 15.94 -19.54
N VAL A 332 -10.01 15.95 -18.81
CA VAL A 332 -10.26 16.94 -17.76
C VAL A 332 -9.51 16.58 -16.49
N ASN A 333 -9.46 15.28 -16.14
CA ASN A 333 -8.85 14.82 -14.89
C ASN A 333 -7.49 14.11 -15.09
N ASN A 334 -7.02 14.00 -16.33
CA ASN A 334 -5.78 13.28 -16.68
C ASN A 334 -5.68 11.87 -16.11
N PHE A 335 -6.84 11.23 -15.88
CA PHE A 335 -6.97 9.89 -15.31
C PHE A 335 -7.17 8.86 -16.43
N ASP A 336 -6.31 7.85 -16.47
CA ASP A 336 -6.43 6.71 -17.38
C ASP A 336 -6.80 5.46 -16.59
N PRO A 337 -8.05 4.98 -16.68
CA PRO A 337 -8.50 3.80 -15.93
C PRO A 337 -7.77 2.52 -16.33
N CYS A 338 -7.12 2.50 -17.49
CA CYS A 338 -6.40 1.33 -17.99
C CYS A 338 -4.91 1.32 -17.60
N SER A 339 -4.44 2.30 -16.84
CA SER A 339 -3.02 2.45 -16.46
C SER A 339 -2.43 1.21 -15.77
N THR A 340 -3.23 0.51 -14.99
CA THR A 340 -2.85 -0.75 -14.32
C THR A 340 -2.41 -1.84 -15.30
N TYR A 341 -3.13 -1.99 -16.42
CA TYR A 341 -2.76 -2.96 -17.46
C TYR A 341 -1.48 -2.58 -18.21
N TYR A 342 -1.22 -1.28 -18.36
CA TYR A 342 0.02 -0.82 -18.97
C TYR A 342 1.22 -1.16 -18.13
N ILE A 343 1.12 -0.99 -16.81
CA ILE A 343 2.19 -1.33 -15.86
C ILE A 343 2.45 -2.84 -15.86
N LEU A 344 1.39 -3.64 -15.79
CA LEU A 344 1.50 -5.10 -15.84
C LEU A 344 2.20 -5.55 -17.13
N SER A 345 1.76 -5.03 -18.28
CA SER A 345 2.40 -5.33 -19.57
C SER A 345 3.86 -4.88 -19.60
N TYR A 346 4.17 -3.70 -19.08
CA TYR A 346 5.50 -3.12 -19.10
C TYR A 346 6.49 -3.91 -18.23
N LEU A 347 6.16 -4.19 -16.98
CA LEU A 347 7.04 -4.87 -16.04
C LEU A 347 7.27 -6.36 -16.36
N ASN A 348 6.42 -6.94 -17.21
CA ASN A 348 6.60 -8.31 -17.71
C ASN A 348 7.41 -8.40 -19.01
N ARG A 349 7.90 -7.27 -19.56
CA ARG A 349 8.81 -7.29 -20.71
C ARG A 349 10.22 -7.68 -20.28
N ALA A 350 10.83 -8.63 -21.00
CA ALA A 350 12.16 -9.16 -20.65
C ALA A 350 13.25 -8.07 -20.62
N GLU A 351 13.18 -7.12 -21.55
CA GLU A 351 14.13 -5.99 -21.59
C GLU A 351 13.94 -5.01 -20.43
N VAL A 352 12.72 -4.86 -19.92
CA VAL A 352 12.43 -4.02 -18.73
C VAL A 352 12.98 -4.71 -17.49
N GLN A 353 12.72 -6.01 -17.30
CA GLN A 353 13.25 -6.78 -16.18
C GLN A 353 14.78 -6.80 -16.18
N ALA A 354 15.40 -6.93 -17.37
CA ALA A 354 16.86 -6.86 -17.48
C ALA A 354 17.39 -5.46 -17.11
N ALA A 355 16.75 -4.38 -17.55
CA ALA A 355 17.13 -3.01 -17.22
C ALA A 355 16.93 -2.68 -15.73
N LEU A 356 15.94 -3.30 -15.10
CA LEU A 356 15.67 -3.21 -13.66
C LEU A 356 16.56 -4.15 -12.82
N HIS A 357 17.48 -4.91 -13.41
CA HIS A 357 18.28 -5.94 -12.72
C HIS A 357 17.40 -6.95 -11.95
N ALA A 358 16.17 -7.13 -12.37
CA ALA A 358 15.24 -8.05 -11.76
C ALA A 358 15.51 -9.49 -12.22
N LYS A 359 15.26 -10.46 -11.35
CA LYS A 359 15.21 -11.87 -11.76
C LYS A 359 14.02 -12.07 -12.70
N VAL A 360 14.26 -12.80 -13.78
CA VAL A 360 13.18 -13.13 -14.72
C VAL A 360 12.07 -13.90 -13.99
N SER A 361 10.91 -13.29 -13.90
CA SER A 361 9.70 -13.84 -13.26
C SER A 361 8.47 -13.18 -13.85
N THR A 362 7.31 -13.78 -13.65
CA THR A 362 6.05 -13.06 -13.85
C THR A 362 5.90 -12.05 -12.70
N TRP A 363 5.76 -10.78 -13.06
CA TRP A 363 5.44 -9.73 -12.11
C TRP A 363 3.93 -9.54 -12.09
N ASP A 364 3.37 -9.39 -10.89
CA ASP A 364 1.95 -9.10 -10.70
C ASP A 364 1.78 -7.92 -9.73
N LEU A 365 0.60 -7.30 -9.76
CA LEU A 365 0.23 -6.17 -8.91
C LEU A 365 0.27 -6.55 -7.43
N CYS A 366 -0.34 -7.68 -7.10
CA CYS A 366 -0.38 -8.25 -5.76
C CYS A 366 0.04 -9.71 -5.82
N SER A 367 0.56 -10.25 -4.71
CA SER A 367 1.17 -11.57 -4.69
C SER A 367 0.15 -12.71 -4.59
N ASP A 368 0.20 -13.64 -5.53
CA ASP A 368 -0.47 -14.95 -5.44
C ASP A 368 0.38 -16.00 -4.70
N SER A 369 1.62 -15.66 -4.34
CA SER A 369 2.57 -16.61 -3.74
C SER A 369 2.46 -16.69 -2.23
N ILE A 370 1.78 -15.74 -1.59
CA ILE A 370 1.62 -15.69 -0.14
C ILE A 370 0.31 -16.36 0.25
N ASP A 371 0.41 -17.55 0.83
CA ASP A 371 -0.76 -18.40 1.14
C ASP A 371 -1.62 -17.83 2.28
N SER A 372 -1.04 -17.06 3.19
CA SER A 372 -1.77 -16.51 4.33
C SER A 372 -1.04 -15.37 5.05
N TRP A 373 -1.81 -14.38 5.48
CA TRP A 373 -1.36 -13.29 6.34
C TRP A 373 -1.67 -13.60 7.81
N ILE A 374 -0.65 -13.89 8.62
CA ILE A 374 -0.85 -14.57 9.90
C ILE A 374 -0.97 -13.66 11.14
N ASP A 375 -0.50 -12.43 11.09
CA ASP A 375 -0.39 -11.59 12.29
C ASP A 375 -0.67 -10.10 12.06
N SER A 376 -1.88 -9.78 11.59
CA SER A 376 -2.34 -8.40 11.47
C SER A 376 -3.13 -7.98 12.72
N PRO A 377 -2.70 -7.00 13.52
CA PRO A 377 -3.48 -6.51 14.64
C PRO A 377 -4.74 -5.76 14.16
N ALA A 378 -5.84 -5.87 14.91
CA ALA A 378 -7.09 -5.18 14.57
C ALA A 378 -7.00 -3.65 14.69
N THR A 379 -5.95 -3.14 15.32
CA THR A 379 -5.71 -1.70 15.48
C THR A 379 -4.23 -1.40 15.68
N ILE A 380 -3.75 -0.38 15.02
CA ILE A 380 -2.40 0.17 15.21
C ILE A 380 -2.42 1.55 15.88
N LEU A 381 -3.59 2.04 16.29
CA LEU A 381 -3.74 3.32 16.98
C LEU A 381 -2.84 3.46 18.22
N PRO A 382 -2.63 2.41 19.06
CA PRO A 382 -1.69 2.49 20.16
C PRO A 382 -0.23 2.73 19.73
N ILE A 383 0.18 2.20 18.58
CA ILE A 383 1.52 2.43 18.02
C ILE A 383 1.64 3.87 17.53
N ILE A 384 0.64 4.38 16.79
CA ILE A 384 0.56 5.77 16.36
C ILE A 384 0.69 6.71 17.57
N LYS A 385 -0.05 6.43 18.65
CA LYS A 385 0.02 7.22 19.88
C LYS A 385 1.42 7.21 20.52
N ASN A 386 2.12 6.08 20.49
CA ASN A 386 3.50 6.00 20.96
C ASN A 386 4.46 6.80 20.07
N LEU A 387 4.30 6.75 18.76
CA LEU A 387 5.11 7.52 17.82
C LEU A 387 4.90 9.04 17.99
N MET A 388 3.68 9.49 18.26
CA MET A 388 3.40 10.90 18.55
C MET A 388 4.22 11.41 19.75
N THR A 389 4.39 10.59 20.79
CA THR A 389 5.18 10.97 21.98
C THR A 389 6.68 11.00 21.72
N SER A 390 7.16 10.47 20.61
CA SER A 390 8.57 10.44 20.22
C SER A 390 9.06 11.70 19.49
N GLY A 391 8.16 12.64 19.20
CA GLY A 391 8.46 13.87 18.46
C GLY A 391 8.51 13.68 16.93
N LEU A 392 8.08 12.53 16.41
CA LEU A 392 7.93 12.32 14.98
C LEU A 392 6.74 13.09 14.42
N GLN A 393 6.89 13.60 13.21
CA GLN A 393 5.78 14.19 12.45
C GLN A 393 4.89 13.05 11.93
N ILE A 394 3.59 13.10 12.20
CA ILE A 394 2.63 12.11 11.74
C ILE A 394 1.56 12.82 10.93
N TRP A 395 1.49 12.46 9.66
CA TRP A 395 0.47 12.96 8.75
C TRP A 395 -0.40 11.80 8.29
N LEU A 396 -1.71 11.99 8.42
CA LEU A 396 -2.72 11.14 7.79
C LEU A 396 -3.42 11.99 6.74
N TYR A 397 -3.38 11.55 5.50
CA TYR A 397 -4.13 12.23 4.44
C TYR A 397 -5.15 11.26 3.83
N SER A 398 -6.19 11.79 3.23
CA SER A 398 -7.24 10.99 2.61
C SER A 398 -7.81 11.72 1.42
N GLY A 399 -7.76 11.09 0.26
CA GLY A 399 -8.56 11.48 -0.89
C GLY A 399 -10.03 11.28 -0.59
N ASP A 400 -10.89 12.11 -1.15
CA ASP A 400 -12.31 12.15 -0.77
C ASP A 400 -13.21 11.33 -1.69
N VAL A 401 -12.68 10.74 -2.78
CA VAL A 401 -13.42 9.88 -3.71
C VAL A 401 -13.14 8.39 -3.56
N ASP A 402 -12.29 8.01 -2.60
CA ASP A 402 -11.97 6.63 -2.27
C ASP A 402 -13.06 5.99 -1.41
N SER A 403 -13.61 4.86 -1.86
CA SER A 403 -14.59 4.06 -1.12
C SER A 403 -14.00 2.84 -0.42
N VAL A 404 -12.74 2.50 -0.68
CA VAL A 404 -12.05 1.34 -0.11
C VAL A 404 -11.56 1.66 1.30
N VAL A 405 -10.80 2.75 1.46
CA VAL A 405 -10.40 3.30 2.75
C VAL A 405 -10.77 4.78 2.83
N PRO A 406 -12.06 5.09 2.93
CA PRO A 406 -12.54 6.45 2.78
C PRO A 406 -12.13 7.37 3.93
N ILE A 407 -12.24 8.67 3.68
CA ILE A 407 -11.98 9.73 4.67
C ILE A 407 -12.77 9.54 5.97
N THR A 408 -13.97 8.99 5.91
CA THR A 408 -14.79 8.68 7.10
C THR A 408 -14.09 7.68 8.02
N SER A 409 -13.46 6.63 7.47
CA SER A 409 -12.66 5.66 8.24
C SER A 409 -11.52 6.34 8.99
N THR A 410 -10.76 7.20 8.30
CA THR A 410 -9.66 7.96 8.88
C THR A 410 -10.14 8.91 9.99
N ARG A 411 -11.23 9.64 9.75
CA ARG A 411 -11.81 10.56 10.74
C ARG A 411 -12.29 9.84 12.00
N TYR A 412 -12.96 8.70 11.85
CA TYR A 412 -13.43 7.90 13.00
C TYR A 412 -12.26 7.34 13.81
N ALA A 413 -11.19 6.90 13.14
CA ALA A 413 -9.98 6.45 13.81
C ALA A 413 -9.30 7.56 14.62
N ILE A 414 -9.19 8.77 14.07
CA ILE A 414 -8.63 9.94 14.76
C ILE A 414 -9.51 10.32 15.96
N GLN A 415 -10.83 10.32 15.82
CA GLN A 415 -11.74 10.58 16.94
C GLN A 415 -11.54 9.61 18.11
N LYS A 416 -11.24 8.33 17.81
CA LYS A 416 -10.94 7.29 18.82
C LYS A 416 -9.65 7.60 19.59
N LEU A 417 -8.70 8.32 19.00
CA LEU A 417 -7.48 8.78 19.69
C LEU A 417 -7.73 9.89 20.73
N LYS A 418 -8.84 10.64 20.63
CA LYS A 418 -9.24 11.72 21.52
C LYS A 418 -8.15 12.78 21.68
N LEU A 419 -7.57 13.22 20.58
CA LEU A 419 -6.49 14.20 20.57
C LEU A 419 -7.03 15.62 20.71
N PRO A 420 -6.34 16.51 21.46
CA PRO A 420 -6.62 17.93 21.47
C PRO A 420 -6.37 18.53 20.08
N VAL A 421 -7.30 19.36 19.60
CA VAL A 421 -7.13 20.15 18.39
C VAL A 421 -6.18 21.31 18.68
N LYS A 422 -5.11 21.40 17.90
CA LYS A 422 -4.13 22.48 17.94
C LYS A 422 -4.48 23.62 17.00
N THR A 423 -4.85 23.27 15.76
CA THR A 423 -5.33 24.23 14.76
C THR A 423 -6.59 23.66 14.13
N ALA A 424 -7.68 24.43 14.22
CA ALA A 424 -9.00 24.00 13.78
C ALA A 424 -9.05 23.73 12.27
N TRP A 425 -10.05 22.96 11.88
CA TRP A 425 -10.38 22.62 10.51
C TRP A 425 -10.43 23.87 9.62
N ARG A 426 -9.66 23.86 8.54
CA ARG A 426 -9.56 24.95 7.58
C ARG A 426 -9.27 24.43 6.17
N PRO A 427 -9.69 25.15 5.12
CA PRO A 427 -9.29 24.81 3.76
C PRO A 427 -7.77 25.07 3.57
N TRP A 428 -7.16 24.27 2.69
CA TRP A 428 -5.93 24.60 2.03
C TRP A 428 -6.20 24.78 0.53
N SER A 429 -5.40 25.59 -0.16
CA SER A 429 -5.66 25.97 -1.55
C SER A 429 -4.42 25.72 -2.39
N THR A 430 -4.66 25.37 -3.65
CA THR A 430 -3.66 25.28 -4.72
C THR A 430 -4.28 25.88 -5.98
N ASN A 431 -3.50 26.61 -6.78
CA ASN A 431 -3.96 27.23 -8.04
C ASN A 431 -5.29 28.01 -7.90
N ASP A 432 -5.43 28.78 -6.81
CA ASP A 432 -6.63 29.58 -6.50
C ASP A 432 -7.93 28.75 -6.23
N GLU A 433 -7.81 27.44 -6.07
CA GLU A 433 -8.91 26.54 -5.72
C GLU A 433 -8.68 25.86 -4.37
N VAL A 434 -9.77 25.48 -3.72
CA VAL A 434 -9.68 24.64 -2.50
C VAL A 434 -9.23 23.23 -2.92
N GLY A 435 -8.01 22.85 -2.51
CA GLY A 435 -7.44 21.54 -2.75
C GLY A 435 -7.90 20.49 -1.73
N GLY A 436 -8.48 20.94 -0.61
CA GLY A 436 -8.97 20.11 0.47
C GLY A 436 -8.99 20.84 1.79
N TYR A 437 -8.94 20.09 2.89
CA TYR A 437 -9.00 20.64 4.24
C TYR A 437 -7.88 20.06 5.11
N VAL A 438 -7.52 20.80 6.15
CA VAL A 438 -6.49 20.39 7.11
C VAL A 438 -6.94 20.70 8.54
N GLU A 439 -6.66 19.77 9.45
CA GLU A 439 -6.80 19.93 10.88
C GLU A 439 -5.53 19.43 11.59
N GLU A 440 -4.99 20.25 12.49
CA GLU A 440 -3.82 19.85 13.24
C GLU A 440 -4.23 19.51 14.68
N TYR A 441 -3.83 18.34 15.11
CA TYR A 441 -3.93 17.87 16.49
C TYR A 441 -2.56 17.92 17.17
N GLU A 442 -2.52 17.74 18.49
CA GLU A 442 -1.26 17.53 19.17
C GLU A 442 -0.59 16.23 18.70
N GLY A 443 0.49 16.36 17.92
CA GLY A 443 1.31 15.25 17.42
C GLY A 443 0.82 14.59 16.13
N LEU A 444 -0.29 15.05 15.51
CA LEU A 444 -0.83 14.48 14.29
C LEU A 444 -1.48 15.58 13.42
N THR A 445 -1.35 15.47 12.12
CA THR A 445 -2.03 16.33 11.15
C THR A 445 -2.91 15.46 10.25
N LEU A 446 -4.19 15.86 10.10
CA LEU A 446 -5.11 15.29 9.11
C LEU A 446 -5.22 16.24 7.91
N VAL A 447 -5.10 15.67 6.71
CA VAL A 447 -5.30 16.41 5.44
C VAL A 447 -6.30 15.66 4.59
N THR A 448 -7.25 16.36 3.97
CA THR A 448 -8.08 15.80 2.89
C THR A 448 -7.60 16.34 1.56
N VAL A 449 -7.73 15.53 0.51
CA VAL A 449 -7.39 15.92 -0.86
C VAL A 449 -8.64 15.75 -1.72
N ARG A 450 -9.06 16.85 -2.36
CA ARG A 450 -10.25 16.88 -3.21
C ARG A 450 -10.02 16.10 -4.51
N ASP A 451 -11.04 15.38 -4.95
CA ASP A 451 -11.08 14.61 -6.20
C ASP A 451 -9.95 13.58 -6.30
N ALA A 452 -9.40 13.15 -5.16
CA ALA A 452 -8.35 12.13 -5.09
C ALA A 452 -8.87 10.83 -4.47
N GLY A 453 -8.38 9.72 -5.02
CA GLY A 453 -8.45 8.40 -4.42
C GLY A 453 -7.05 7.91 -4.01
N ILE A 454 -6.79 6.65 -4.22
CA ILE A 454 -5.45 6.04 -4.15
C ILE A 454 -4.87 5.88 -5.56
#